data_3f883cf6202d901d002679812f1db1d9
#
_entry.id   3f883cf6202d901d002679812f1db1d9
#
_cell.length_a   1.000
_cell.length_b   1.000
_cell.length_c   1.000
_cell.angle_alpha   90.00
_cell.angle_beta   90.00
_cell.angle_gamma   90.00
#
_symmetry.space_group_name_H-M   'P 1'
#
loop_
_entity.id
_entity.type
_entity.pdbx_description
1 polymer ?
#
loop_
_entity_poly.entity_id
_entity_poly.type
_entity_poly.pdbx_seq_one_letter_code
_entity_poly.pdbx_strand_id
1 'polypeptide(L)'
;VRSTVATCLGISNSISQMFAKRFKLEKTMFSNLSTAEGMCPKCAGTGIITYGSESQSQITLFCKDCCGTGFDKKLQKYKYDDKSIQDIWLMTIDDAVDFFDGIDAKVFAILKSAQNLLLGHLQIGEKTSHLSGGENIRLKLMSALTAKNPVIGIDEPFRGLGNEEIFMVIKALDKLVDMKKTIIVVDNEEKSFNYFTNHIYIINDGGVLKMED
;
A
#
# COMPACT_ATOMS: atom_id res chain seq x y z
N VAL A 1 5.02 -6.38 -11.55
CA VAL A 1 5.35 -5.60 -10.35
C VAL A 1 5.08 -6.46 -9.13
N ARG A 2 6.06 -6.58 -8.20
CA ARG A 2 5.95 -7.40 -6.98
C ARG A 2 5.47 -6.61 -5.75
N SER A 3 5.16 -5.33 -5.94
CA SER A 3 4.71 -4.47 -4.84
C SER A 3 3.33 -4.89 -4.34
N THR A 4 3.20 -4.96 -3.01
CA THR A 4 1.94 -5.25 -2.31
C THR A 4 1.58 -4.09 -1.38
N VAL A 5 0.35 -4.07 -0.88
CA VAL A 5 -0.09 -3.13 0.15
C VAL A 5 0.87 -3.14 1.34
N ALA A 6 1.24 -4.32 1.85
CA ALA A 6 2.21 -4.45 2.95
C ALA A 6 3.57 -3.80 2.67
N THR A 7 4.07 -3.91 1.43
CA THR A 7 5.36 -3.31 1.05
C THR A 7 5.26 -1.80 0.95
N CYS A 8 4.16 -1.27 0.41
CA CYS A 8 3.91 0.17 0.33
C CYS A 8 3.72 0.80 1.71
N LEU A 9 3.02 0.13 2.61
CA LEU A 9 2.87 0.56 4.01
C LEU A 9 4.16 0.39 4.83
N GLY A 10 5.16 -0.31 4.31
CA GLY A 10 6.42 -0.58 5.02
C GLY A 10 6.30 -1.58 6.18
N ILE A 11 5.18 -2.33 6.28
CA ILE A 11 4.91 -3.25 7.37
C ILE A 11 5.40 -4.69 7.11
N SER A 12 5.66 -5.07 5.87
CA SER A 12 6.07 -6.43 5.51
C SER A 12 7.30 -6.90 6.29
N ASN A 13 8.29 -6.03 6.46
CA ASN A 13 9.50 -6.32 7.22
C ASN A 13 9.23 -6.52 8.73
N SER A 14 8.33 -5.74 9.32
CA SER A 14 7.94 -5.86 10.72
C SER A 14 7.23 -7.19 10.97
N ILE A 15 6.30 -7.55 10.10
CA ILE A 15 5.56 -8.83 10.16
C ILE A 15 6.55 -10.01 10.06
N SER A 16 7.44 -10.03 9.06
CA SER A 16 8.46 -11.08 8.92
C SER A 16 9.35 -11.18 10.16
N GLN A 17 9.75 -10.06 10.74
CA GLN A 17 10.59 -10.02 11.93
C GLN A 17 9.86 -10.48 13.20
N MET A 18 8.56 -10.21 13.31
CA MET A 18 7.71 -10.69 14.40
C MET A 18 7.71 -12.24 14.44
N PHE A 19 7.46 -12.88 13.28
CA PHE A 19 7.52 -14.34 13.17
C PHE A 19 8.93 -14.89 13.43
N ALA A 20 9.96 -14.29 12.83
CA ALA A 20 11.36 -14.70 13.02
C ALA A 20 11.75 -14.72 14.50
N LYS A 21 11.41 -13.67 15.25
CA LYS A 21 11.66 -13.57 16.69
C LYS A 21 10.88 -14.63 17.49
N ARG A 22 9.59 -14.81 17.19
CA ARG A 22 8.71 -15.75 17.90
C ARG A 22 9.20 -17.18 17.78
N PHE A 23 9.65 -17.58 16.59
CA PHE A 23 10.05 -18.96 16.28
C PHE A 23 11.57 -19.18 16.31
N LYS A 24 12.36 -18.16 16.59
CA LYS A 24 13.85 -18.18 16.61
C LYS A 24 14.41 -18.71 15.28
N LEU A 25 13.85 -18.23 14.17
CA LEU A 25 14.24 -18.57 12.81
C LEU A 25 14.73 -17.34 12.07
N GLU A 26 15.44 -17.55 10.96
CA GLU A 26 15.87 -16.46 10.10
C GLU A 26 14.67 -15.72 9.47
N LYS A 27 14.81 -14.40 9.33
CA LYS A 27 13.76 -13.55 8.74
C LYS A 27 13.42 -13.95 7.31
N THR A 28 14.38 -14.47 6.55
CA THR A 28 14.21 -14.96 5.18
C THR A 28 13.21 -16.12 5.09
N MET A 29 13.06 -16.89 6.17
CA MET A 29 12.03 -17.92 6.27
C MET A 29 10.61 -17.35 6.21
N PHE A 30 10.40 -16.11 6.64
CA PHE A 30 9.09 -15.45 6.66
C PHE A 30 9.00 -14.32 5.62
N SER A 31 9.64 -14.52 4.48
CA SER A 31 9.60 -13.62 3.34
C SER A 31 9.20 -14.36 2.06
N ASN A 32 8.43 -13.71 1.20
CA ASN A 32 8.03 -14.22 -0.11
C ASN A 32 8.84 -13.63 -1.26
N LEU A 33 9.96 -12.95 -0.98
CA LEU A 33 10.86 -12.46 -2.02
C LEU A 33 11.50 -13.62 -2.78
N SER A 34 11.88 -13.41 -4.04
CA SER A 34 12.32 -14.46 -4.97
C SER A 34 13.57 -15.26 -4.56
N THR A 35 14.30 -14.80 -3.57
CA THR A 35 15.50 -15.48 -3.04
C THR A 35 15.33 -15.91 -1.59
N ALA A 36 14.14 -15.73 -1.03
CA ALA A 36 13.86 -16.04 0.37
C ALA A 36 13.47 -17.50 0.56
N GLU A 37 13.84 -18.08 1.71
CA GLU A 37 13.53 -19.46 2.06
C GLU A 37 12.01 -19.73 2.23
N GLY A 38 11.27 -18.68 2.59
CA GLY A 38 9.82 -18.72 2.77
C GLY A 38 9.03 -18.55 1.49
N MET A 39 9.70 -18.37 0.37
CA MET A 39 9.09 -18.20 -0.94
C MET A 39 8.38 -19.48 -1.41
N CYS A 40 7.18 -19.33 -1.97
CA CYS A 40 6.49 -20.44 -2.65
C CYS A 40 7.33 -20.90 -3.86
N PRO A 41 7.77 -22.17 -3.91
CA PRO A 41 8.65 -22.63 -4.99
C PRO A 41 7.93 -22.67 -6.34
N LYS A 42 6.60 -22.85 -6.36
CA LYS A 42 5.82 -23.00 -7.58
C LYS A 42 5.65 -21.68 -8.34
N CYS A 43 5.45 -20.56 -7.65
CA CYS A 43 5.26 -19.26 -8.28
C CYS A 43 6.44 -18.31 -8.04
N ALA A 44 7.55 -18.79 -7.47
CA ALA A 44 8.72 -17.98 -7.12
C ALA A 44 8.35 -16.70 -6.33
N GLY A 45 7.42 -16.81 -5.38
CA GLY A 45 6.98 -15.72 -4.52
C GLY A 45 6.03 -14.71 -5.16
N THR A 46 5.66 -14.89 -6.44
CA THR A 46 4.79 -13.93 -7.14
C THR A 46 3.32 -14.05 -6.76
N GLY A 47 2.89 -15.19 -6.19
CA GLY A 47 1.49 -15.49 -5.90
C GLY A 47 0.66 -15.83 -7.14
N ILE A 48 1.21 -15.70 -8.35
CA ILE A 48 0.53 -15.96 -9.63
C ILE A 48 1.38 -16.84 -10.52
N ILE A 49 0.71 -17.54 -11.45
CA ILE A 49 1.33 -18.35 -12.52
C ILE A 49 0.80 -17.84 -13.84
N THR A 50 1.69 -17.49 -14.76
CA THR A 50 1.34 -17.03 -16.10
C THR A 50 1.58 -18.16 -17.08
N TYR A 51 0.59 -18.45 -17.92
CA TYR A 51 0.62 -19.43 -19.00
C TYR A 51 0.57 -18.69 -20.34
N GLY A 52 1.30 -19.21 -21.32
CA GLY A 52 1.42 -18.62 -22.66
C GLY A 52 2.79 -17.98 -22.89
N SER A 53 3.11 -17.66 -24.14
CA SER A 53 4.35 -16.97 -24.55
C SER A 53 4.06 -15.47 -24.76
N GLU A 54 5.11 -14.64 -24.79
CA GLU A 54 4.99 -13.19 -25.06
C GLU A 54 4.30 -12.88 -26.40
N SER A 55 4.33 -13.82 -27.35
CA SER A 55 3.69 -13.71 -28.66
C SER A 55 2.23 -14.21 -28.70
N GLN A 56 1.71 -14.75 -27.61
CA GLN A 56 0.35 -15.29 -27.48
C GLN A 56 -0.36 -14.66 -26.28
N SER A 57 -1.70 -14.72 -26.27
CA SER A 57 -2.49 -14.24 -25.14
C SER A 57 -2.04 -14.93 -23.84
N GLN A 58 -1.51 -14.16 -22.91
CA GLN A 58 -1.08 -14.66 -21.60
C GLN A 58 -2.30 -14.76 -20.66
N ILE A 59 -2.44 -15.91 -20.01
CA ILE A 59 -3.44 -16.12 -18.95
C ILE A 59 -2.70 -16.18 -17.61
N THR A 60 -3.07 -15.29 -16.70
CA THR A 60 -2.51 -15.24 -15.36
C THR A 60 -3.53 -15.78 -14.35
N LEU A 61 -3.13 -16.78 -13.58
CA LEU A 61 -3.95 -17.40 -12.55
C LEU A 61 -3.29 -17.30 -11.18
N PHE A 62 -4.09 -17.27 -10.12
CA PHE A 62 -3.57 -17.38 -8.76
C PHE A 62 -2.87 -18.73 -8.56
N CYS A 63 -1.73 -18.70 -7.88
CA CYS A 63 -1.02 -19.90 -7.50
C CYS A 63 -1.83 -20.65 -6.43
N LYS A 64 -2.33 -21.83 -6.77
CA LYS A 64 -3.14 -22.66 -5.86
C LYS A 64 -2.35 -23.16 -4.65
N ASP A 65 -1.03 -23.35 -4.79
CA ASP A 65 -0.18 -23.88 -3.71
C ASP A 65 0.00 -22.90 -2.54
N CYS A 66 0.00 -21.60 -2.82
CA CYS A 66 0.14 -20.56 -1.82
C CYS A 66 -1.11 -19.66 -1.69
N CYS A 67 -2.20 -19.99 -2.35
CA CYS A 67 -3.43 -19.20 -2.36
C CYS A 67 -3.20 -17.71 -2.72
N GLY A 68 -2.27 -17.43 -3.64
CA GLY A 68 -1.95 -16.08 -4.08
C GLY A 68 -0.97 -15.33 -3.18
N THR A 69 -0.61 -15.82 -1.99
CA THR A 69 0.22 -15.09 -1.02
C THR A 69 1.71 -15.02 -1.38
N GLY A 70 2.19 -15.92 -2.22
CA GLY A 70 3.62 -16.06 -2.55
C GLY A 70 4.46 -16.76 -1.49
N PHE A 71 3.91 -17.14 -0.34
CA PHE A 71 4.61 -17.89 0.70
C PHE A 71 4.50 -19.40 0.52
N ASP A 72 5.56 -20.13 0.91
CA ASP A 72 5.55 -21.60 0.92
C ASP A 72 4.51 -22.11 1.93
N LYS A 73 3.71 -23.09 1.52
CA LYS A 73 2.68 -23.74 2.36
C LYS A 73 3.23 -24.34 3.66
N LYS A 74 4.54 -24.70 3.70
CA LYS A 74 5.19 -25.18 4.93
C LYS A 74 5.14 -24.18 6.07
N LEU A 75 4.92 -22.88 5.80
CA LEU A 75 4.85 -21.82 6.81
C LEU A 75 3.52 -21.81 7.57
N GLN A 76 2.49 -22.51 7.10
CA GLN A 76 1.19 -22.60 7.80
C GLN A 76 1.29 -23.19 9.22
N LYS A 77 2.34 -23.97 9.50
CA LYS A 77 2.60 -24.52 10.84
C LYS A 77 3.07 -23.49 11.85
N TYR A 78 3.63 -22.38 11.41
CA TYR A 78 4.10 -21.30 12.28
C TYR A 78 2.98 -20.29 12.50
N LYS A 79 2.33 -20.38 13.65
CA LYS A 79 1.19 -19.53 14.00
C LYS A 79 1.54 -18.58 15.14
N TYR A 80 1.29 -17.31 14.91
CA TYR A 80 1.32 -16.28 15.94
C TYR A 80 -0.14 -15.92 16.23
N ASP A 81 -0.59 -16.14 17.45
CA ASP A 81 -1.98 -15.94 17.86
C ASP A 81 -2.99 -16.59 16.89
N ASP A 82 -2.78 -17.90 16.63
CA ASP A 82 -3.54 -18.76 15.70
C ASP A 82 -3.50 -18.36 14.21
N LYS A 83 -2.75 -17.33 13.84
CA LYS A 83 -2.59 -16.88 12.44
C LYS A 83 -1.18 -17.19 11.91
N SER A 84 -1.11 -17.85 10.77
CA SER A 84 0.13 -17.95 9.99
C SER A 84 0.43 -16.65 9.27
N ILE A 85 1.66 -16.50 8.74
CA ILE A 85 2.00 -15.34 7.92
C ILE A 85 1.13 -15.27 6.66
N GLN A 86 0.69 -16.40 6.12
CA GLN A 86 -0.22 -16.46 4.98
C GLN A 86 -1.61 -15.95 5.36
N ASP A 87 -2.11 -16.31 6.54
CA ASP A 87 -3.40 -15.82 7.04
C ASP A 87 -3.37 -14.30 7.19
N ILE A 88 -2.28 -13.74 7.76
CA ILE A 88 -2.11 -12.29 7.89
C ILE A 88 -2.05 -11.62 6.50
N TRP A 89 -1.39 -12.26 5.53
CA TRP A 89 -1.29 -11.70 4.17
C TRP A 89 -2.65 -11.62 3.45
N LEU A 90 -3.58 -12.48 3.84
CA LEU A 90 -4.96 -12.51 3.32
C LEU A 90 -5.93 -11.65 4.12
N MET A 91 -5.56 -11.15 5.31
CA MET A 91 -6.39 -10.24 6.08
C MET A 91 -6.63 -8.94 5.31
N THR A 92 -7.80 -8.38 5.48
CA THR A 92 -8.03 -6.97 5.15
C THR A 92 -7.27 -6.06 6.12
N ILE A 93 -7.07 -4.80 5.76
CA ILE A 93 -6.48 -3.82 6.69
C ILE A 93 -7.36 -3.69 7.94
N ASP A 94 -8.68 -3.75 7.81
CA ASP A 94 -9.61 -3.70 8.95
C ASP A 94 -9.38 -4.88 9.90
N ASP A 95 -9.35 -6.11 9.38
CA ASP A 95 -9.05 -7.31 10.19
C ASP A 95 -7.65 -7.23 10.83
N ALA A 96 -6.68 -6.70 10.10
CA ALA A 96 -5.31 -6.58 10.58
C ALA A 96 -5.15 -5.50 11.66
N VAL A 97 -5.95 -4.43 11.64
CA VAL A 97 -6.02 -3.45 12.74
C VAL A 97 -6.36 -4.16 14.03
N ASP A 98 -7.43 -4.97 14.00
CA ASP A 98 -7.90 -5.70 15.20
C ASP A 98 -6.86 -6.75 15.65
N PHE A 99 -6.22 -7.44 14.70
CA PHE A 99 -5.21 -8.45 15.01
C PHE A 99 -3.95 -7.83 15.64
N PHE A 100 -3.46 -6.68 15.14
CA PHE A 100 -2.21 -6.07 15.62
C PHE A 100 -2.39 -5.20 16.84
N ASP A 101 -3.62 -4.99 17.32
CA ASP A 101 -3.87 -4.29 18.57
C ASP A 101 -3.23 -5.04 19.75
N GLY A 102 -2.36 -4.38 20.49
CA GLY A 102 -1.58 -4.99 21.58
C GLY A 102 -0.43 -5.90 21.14
N ILE A 103 -0.25 -6.21 19.84
CA ILE A 103 0.84 -7.07 19.33
C ILE A 103 2.02 -6.22 18.85
N ASP A 104 1.79 -5.28 17.96
CA ASP A 104 2.83 -4.38 17.42
C ASP A 104 2.27 -2.98 17.22
N ALA A 105 2.56 -2.09 18.17
CA ALA A 105 2.04 -0.73 18.17
C ALA A 105 2.41 0.08 16.92
N LYS A 106 3.58 -0.21 16.29
CA LYS A 106 4.00 0.47 15.07
C LYS A 106 3.17 0.00 13.86
N VAL A 107 3.00 -1.31 13.70
CA VAL A 107 2.18 -1.88 12.63
C VAL A 107 0.74 -1.43 12.81
N PHE A 108 0.19 -1.52 14.01
CA PHE A 108 -1.16 -1.05 14.35
C PHE A 108 -1.38 0.42 13.95
N ALA A 109 -0.48 1.33 14.33
CA ALA A 109 -0.61 2.76 14.00
C ALA A 109 -0.62 3.02 12.49
N ILE A 110 0.21 2.29 11.72
CA ILE A 110 0.25 2.39 10.26
C ILE A 110 -1.06 1.89 9.65
N LEU A 111 -1.54 0.71 10.08
CA LEU A 111 -2.80 0.12 9.61
C LEU A 111 -4.00 1.02 9.94
N LYS A 112 -4.04 1.57 11.16
CA LYS A 112 -5.08 2.52 11.59
C LYS A 112 -5.10 3.79 10.74
N SER A 113 -3.92 4.27 10.35
CA SER A 113 -3.81 5.42 9.45
C SER A 113 -4.30 5.08 8.04
N ALA A 114 -4.03 3.86 7.54
CA ALA A 114 -4.54 3.39 6.25
C ALA A 114 -6.07 3.21 6.28
N GLN A 115 -6.63 2.67 7.36
CA GLN A 115 -8.08 2.57 7.59
C GLN A 115 -8.75 3.95 7.52
N ASN A 116 -8.14 4.97 8.14
CA ASN A 116 -8.64 6.35 8.11
C ASN A 116 -8.61 6.99 6.71
N LEU A 117 -7.85 6.41 5.77
CA LEU A 117 -7.85 6.78 4.36
C LEU A 117 -8.76 5.90 3.49
N LEU A 118 -9.74 5.23 4.10
CA LEU A 118 -10.69 4.35 3.42
C LEU A 118 -10.02 3.20 2.64
N LEU A 119 -8.88 2.69 3.14
CA LEU A 119 -8.18 1.54 2.59
C LEU A 119 -8.46 0.25 3.37
N GLY A 120 -9.38 0.28 4.32
CA GLY A 120 -9.69 -0.83 5.24
C GLY A 120 -10.02 -2.14 4.57
N HIS A 121 -10.69 -2.11 3.43
CA HIS A 121 -11.11 -3.26 2.64
C HIS A 121 -9.98 -3.96 1.87
N LEU A 122 -8.82 -3.30 1.68
CA LEU A 122 -7.69 -3.87 0.94
C LEU A 122 -7.00 -4.98 1.74
N GLN A 123 -6.63 -6.06 1.06
CA GLN A 123 -5.84 -7.11 1.70
C GLN A 123 -4.36 -6.69 1.88
N ILE A 124 -3.76 -7.11 2.98
CA ILE A 124 -2.34 -6.85 3.29
C ILE A 124 -1.42 -7.31 2.16
N GLY A 125 -1.70 -8.47 1.59
CA GLY A 125 -0.92 -9.06 0.49
C GLY A 125 -1.37 -8.64 -0.91
N GLU A 126 -2.37 -7.79 -1.05
CA GLU A 126 -2.90 -7.38 -2.34
C GLU A 126 -1.85 -6.64 -3.17
N LYS A 127 -1.81 -6.94 -4.48
CA LYS A 127 -0.85 -6.31 -5.39
C LYS A 127 -1.31 -4.91 -5.76
N THR A 128 -0.38 -3.97 -5.72
CA THR A 128 -0.66 -2.58 -6.10
C THR A 128 -1.12 -2.40 -7.55
N SER A 129 -0.84 -3.38 -8.42
CA SER A 129 -1.34 -3.40 -9.80
C SER A 129 -2.84 -3.69 -9.93
N HIS A 130 -3.48 -4.17 -8.87
CA HIS A 130 -4.93 -4.47 -8.86
C HIS A 130 -5.75 -3.33 -8.27
N LEU A 131 -5.10 -2.37 -7.63
CA LEU A 131 -5.75 -1.25 -6.97
C LEU A 131 -6.27 -0.23 -7.99
N SER A 132 -7.39 0.40 -7.67
CA SER A 132 -7.90 1.56 -8.39
C SER A 132 -6.92 2.74 -8.35
N GLY A 133 -7.10 3.73 -9.22
CA GLY A 133 -6.28 4.94 -9.23
C GLY A 133 -6.30 5.65 -7.87
N GLY A 134 -7.49 5.86 -7.29
CA GLY A 134 -7.66 6.51 -6.00
C GLY A 134 -7.04 5.73 -4.82
N GLU A 135 -7.18 4.39 -4.80
CA GLU A 135 -6.54 3.55 -3.78
C GLU A 135 -5.02 3.62 -3.85
N ASN A 136 -4.46 3.58 -5.07
CA ASN A 136 -3.01 3.73 -5.27
C ASN A 136 -2.49 5.08 -4.77
N ILE A 137 -3.21 6.17 -5.03
CA ILE A 137 -2.84 7.51 -4.57
C ILE A 137 -2.89 7.56 -3.04
N ARG A 138 -3.99 7.11 -2.41
CA ARG A 138 -4.12 7.08 -0.96
C ARG A 138 -3.03 6.22 -0.30
N LEU A 139 -2.68 5.08 -0.91
CA LEU A 139 -1.61 4.22 -0.44
C LEU A 139 -0.22 4.90 -0.55
N LYS A 140 0.03 5.64 -1.63
CA LYS A 140 1.25 6.44 -1.79
C LYS A 140 1.35 7.58 -0.76
N LEU A 141 0.23 8.22 -0.42
CA LEU A 141 0.19 9.23 0.65
C LEU A 141 0.65 8.67 1.99
N MET A 142 0.30 7.41 2.31
CA MET A 142 0.82 6.73 3.50
C MET A 142 2.36 6.67 3.52
N SER A 143 2.98 6.38 2.38
CA SER A 143 4.45 6.39 2.26
C SER A 143 5.03 7.79 2.46
N ALA A 144 4.32 8.83 1.99
CA ALA A 144 4.73 10.22 2.15
C ALA A 144 4.71 10.69 3.63
N LEU A 145 3.78 10.17 4.44
CA LEU A 145 3.73 10.45 5.89
C LEU A 145 5.01 10.02 6.63
N THR A 146 5.63 8.93 6.18
CA THR A 146 6.86 8.39 6.78
C THR A 146 8.15 8.88 6.12
N ALA A 147 8.06 9.46 4.93
CA ALA A 147 9.21 9.93 4.17
C ALA A 147 9.85 11.17 4.84
N LYS A 148 11.17 11.28 4.72
CA LYS A 148 11.93 12.44 5.25
C LYS A 148 11.94 13.64 4.30
N ASN A 149 11.41 13.51 3.08
CA ASN A 149 11.42 14.56 2.07
C ASN A 149 10.60 15.78 2.53
N PRO A 150 11.13 16.99 2.45
CA PRO A 150 10.41 18.19 2.85
C PRO A 150 9.38 18.65 1.81
N VAL A 151 9.54 18.23 0.54
CA VAL A 151 8.63 18.59 -0.56
C VAL A 151 8.06 17.33 -1.16
N ILE A 152 6.76 17.32 -1.39
CA ILE A 152 6.00 16.20 -1.96
C ILE A 152 5.19 16.73 -3.13
N GLY A 153 5.45 16.20 -4.34
CA GLY A 153 4.63 16.41 -5.53
C GLY A 153 3.63 15.27 -5.72
N ILE A 154 2.39 15.61 -6.03
CA ILE A 154 1.31 14.65 -6.24
C ILE A 154 0.57 15.02 -7.52
N ASP A 155 0.44 14.06 -8.41
CA ASP A 155 -0.22 14.22 -9.69
C ASP A 155 -1.60 13.56 -9.66
N GLU A 156 -2.63 14.32 -10.04
CA GLU A 156 -4.05 13.94 -10.11
C GLU A 156 -4.59 13.18 -8.86
N PRO A 157 -4.36 13.66 -7.62
CA PRO A 157 -4.77 12.91 -6.42
C PRO A 157 -6.29 12.81 -6.23
N PHE A 158 -7.08 13.64 -6.89
CA PHE A 158 -8.53 13.71 -6.72
C PHE A 158 -9.31 13.11 -7.90
N ARG A 159 -8.61 12.67 -8.93
CA ARG A 159 -9.23 12.14 -10.14
C ARG A 159 -10.15 10.95 -9.85
N GLY A 160 -11.42 11.10 -10.22
CA GLY A 160 -12.45 10.06 -10.09
C GLY A 160 -12.91 9.79 -8.65
N LEU A 161 -12.54 10.66 -7.70
CA LEU A 161 -12.97 10.56 -6.31
C LEU A 161 -14.31 11.27 -6.08
N GLY A 162 -15.13 10.70 -5.19
CA GLY A 162 -16.30 11.36 -4.64
C GLY A 162 -15.92 12.41 -3.57
N ASN A 163 -16.87 13.27 -3.20
CA ASN A 163 -16.62 14.36 -2.25
C ASN A 163 -16.05 13.89 -0.89
N GLU A 164 -16.55 12.75 -0.37
CA GLU A 164 -16.05 12.19 0.89
C GLU A 164 -14.59 11.72 0.77
N GLU A 165 -14.25 11.08 -0.36
CA GLU A 165 -12.90 10.63 -0.63
C GLU A 165 -11.92 11.79 -0.81
N ILE A 166 -12.34 12.86 -1.53
CA ILE A 166 -11.57 14.10 -1.66
C ILE A 166 -11.26 14.66 -0.27
N PHE A 167 -12.29 14.77 0.60
CA PHE A 167 -12.11 15.28 1.96
C PHE A 167 -11.12 14.44 2.78
N MET A 168 -11.13 13.10 2.63
CA MET A 168 -10.17 12.24 3.32
C MET A 168 -8.75 12.41 2.80
N VAL A 169 -8.58 12.59 1.49
CA VAL A 169 -7.27 12.89 0.90
C VAL A 169 -6.76 14.25 1.41
N ILE A 170 -7.61 15.29 1.42
CA ILE A 170 -7.25 16.61 1.95
C ILE A 170 -6.80 16.51 3.41
N LYS A 171 -7.54 15.81 4.27
CA LYS A 171 -7.12 15.59 5.67
C LYS A 171 -5.74 14.92 5.81
N ALA A 172 -5.40 14.03 4.88
CA ALA A 172 -4.08 13.41 4.87
C ALA A 172 -3.00 14.40 4.41
N LEU A 173 -3.31 15.27 3.44
CA LEU A 173 -2.42 16.34 3.00
C LEU A 173 -2.20 17.37 4.11
N ASP A 174 -3.24 17.77 4.84
CA ASP A 174 -3.13 18.67 5.99
C ASP A 174 -2.16 18.13 7.06
N LYS A 175 -2.24 16.81 7.36
CA LYS A 175 -1.26 16.19 8.27
C LYS A 175 0.18 16.33 7.79
N LEU A 176 0.42 16.24 6.48
CA LEU A 176 1.75 16.44 5.91
C LEU A 176 2.20 17.91 6.06
N VAL A 177 1.28 18.85 5.88
CA VAL A 177 1.56 20.30 6.11
C VAL A 177 1.86 20.55 7.58
N ASP A 178 1.11 19.97 8.51
CA ASP A 178 1.38 20.05 9.95
C ASP A 178 2.77 19.52 10.32
N MET A 179 3.24 18.50 9.58
CA MET A 179 4.61 17.97 9.68
C MET A 179 5.66 18.87 9.01
N LYS A 180 5.30 20.09 8.61
CA LYS A 180 6.17 21.09 7.95
C LYS A 180 6.68 20.63 6.58
N LYS A 181 5.87 19.85 5.86
CA LYS A 181 6.14 19.51 4.47
C LYS A 181 5.46 20.49 3.53
N THR A 182 6.10 20.77 2.41
CA THR A 182 5.50 21.51 1.30
C THR A 182 4.82 20.52 0.36
N ILE A 183 3.55 20.75 0.06
CA ILE A 183 2.75 19.90 -0.83
C ILE A 183 2.50 20.68 -2.11
N ILE A 184 2.82 20.05 -3.24
CA ILE A 184 2.51 20.53 -4.59
C ILE A 184 1.55 19.53 -5.21
N VAL A 185 0.35 19.99 -5.54
CA VAL A 185 -0.67 19.17 -6.21
C VAL A 185 -0.86 19.68 -7.62
N VAL A 186 -0.87 18.76 -8.58
CA VAL A 186 -1.28 19.00 -9.95
C VAL A 186 -2.60 18.27 -10.17
N ASP A 187 -3.68 18.99 -10.41
CA ASP A 187 -5.00 18.39 -10.61
C ASP A 187 -5.88 19.31 -11.48
N ASN A 188 -6.91 18.73 -12.07
CA ASN A 188 -7.94 19.46 -12.82
C ASN A 188 -9.33 19.36 -12.16
N GLU A 189 -9.41 18.79 -10.95
CA GLU A 189 -10.68 18.64 -10.22
C GLU A 189 -11.00 19.91 -9.44
N GLU A 190 -11.85 20.76 -9.98
CA GLU A 190 -12.21 22.09 -9.43
C GLU A 190 -12.74 22.02 -7.99
N LYS A 191 -13.41 20.92 -7.61
CA LYS A 191 -13.93 20.75 -6.24
C LYS A 191 -12.86 20.74 -5.18
N SER A 192 -11.61 20.43 -5.55
CA SER A 192 -10.49 20.40 -4.61
C SER A 192 -9.83 21.75 -4.42
N PHE A 193 -10.00 22.70 -5.32
CA PHE A 193 -9.27 23.97 -5.34
C PHE A 193 -9.45 24.79 -4.05
N ASN A 194 -10.67 24.84 -3.51
CA ASN A 194 -10.99 25.59 -2.31
C ASN A 194 -10.23 25.13 -1.04
N TYR A 195 -9.53 23.99 -1.11
CA TYR A 195 -8.73 23.48 0.01
C TYR A 195 -7.25 23.93 -0.02
N PHE A 196 -6.84 24.65 -1.08
CA PHE A 196 -5.46 25.08 -1.26
C PHE A 196 -5.35 26.58 -1.13
N THR A 197 -4.21 27.07 -0.58
CA THR A 197 -3.96 28.49 -0.34
C THR A 197 -3.35 29.21 -1.52
N ASN A 198 -2.74 28.49 -2.44
CA ASN A 198 -2.09 29.05 -3.63
C ASN A 198 -2.48 28.26 -4.87
N HIS A 199 -2.85 28.96 -5.93
CA HIS A 199 -3.23 28.38 -7.21
C HIS A 199 -2.32 28.87 -8.33
N ILE A 200 -1.90 27.97 -9.20
CA ILE A 200 -1.14 28.26 -10.41
C ILE A 200 -1.88 27.60 -11.57
N TYR A 201 -2.34 28.39 -12.53
CA TYR A 201 -2.98 27.87 -13.73
C TYR A 201 -1.99 27.84 -14.88
N ILE A 202 -1.91 26.70 -15.59
CA ILE A 202 -1.11 26.51 -16.78
C ILE A 202 -2.04 26.54 -17.97
N ILE A 203 -1.82 27.49 -18.91
CA ILE A 203 -2.60 27.62 -20.15
C ILE A 203 -1.90 26.92 -21.32
N ASN A 204 -2.67 26.61 -22.38
CA ASN A 204 -2.23 25.74 -23.48
C ASN A 204 -0.99 26.19 -24.26
N ASP A 205 -0.59 27.47 -24.18
CA ASP A 205 0.60 28.02 -24.83
C ASP A 205 1.85 28.01 -23.92
N GLY A 206 1.76 27.34 -22.77
CA GLY A 206 2.83 27.30 -21.79
C GLY A 206 2.94 28.55 -20.91
N GLY A 207 2.00 29.48 -21.05
CA GLY A 207 1.88 30.62 -20.14
C GLY A 207 1.45 30.17 -18.75
N VAL A 208 1.88 30.87 -17.74
CA VAL A 208 1.50 30.65 -16.34
C VAL A 208 0.71 31.85 -15.86
N LEU A 209 -0.54 31.61 -15.45
CA LEU A 209 -1.36 32.59 -14.76
C LEU A 209 -1.31 32.27 -13.26
N LYS A 210 -0.80 33.19 -12.46
CA LYS A 210 -0.95 33.17 -11.01
C LYS A 210 -2.22 33.96 -10.69
N MET A 211 -3.20 33.30 -10.10
CA MET A 211 -4.32 34.03 -9.49
C MET A 211 -3.89 34.45 -8.09
N GLU A 212 -3.91 35.74 -7.83
CA GLU A 212 -3.83 36.29 -6.48
C GLU A 212 -5.24 36.18 -5.86
N ASP A 213 -5.29 35.80 -4.59
CA ASP A 213 -6.54 35.73 -3.79
C ASP A 213 -7.25 37.08 -3.70
#